data_82a9a0ef8bfe5a93f6c13bdec21f12c9
#
_entry.id   82a9a0ef8bfe5a93f6c13bdec21f12c9
#
_cell.length_a   1.000
_cell.length_b   1.000
_cell.length_c   1.000
_cell.angle_alpha   90.00
_cell.angle_beta   90.00
_cell.angle_gamma   90.00
#
_symmetry.space_group_name_H-M   'P 1'
#
loop_
_entity.id
_entity.type
_entity.pdbx_description
1 polymer ?
#
loop_
_entity_poly.entity_id
_entity_poly.type
_entity_poly.pdbx_seq_one_letter_code
_entity_poly.pdbx_strand_id
1 'polypeptide(L)'
;MDLTPLLFAIAFLFNFRAALKLLIDWKGMLTTIGFVKEAYGSLDRLPSEAALEDDERAPTFLHLVPAYQEPEIAGTLAGLFASHYPHGRLHVVVVTKEEEERAPHPAMGVATAELVRRFRTELPPYAQKMLWHLALPGPGRKAEQLNWALRPEALREILGESFDPSRVFVGVSDADSLPDPNVYRWIAGEELGGRGSLAYQGVTLSLANFTRLGIRGRISAIQQSSIFIRVSIARLINEFKRVRFVERLCARAPALAPVLRPAFDLFFRRSQICLGHNQFVRLDCLQSLGVFPTTGVTEDSTLGYELGARGILIRPMPMLELTDLPETPEKIVRQNARWYKGVLDDVSYLWRTWRRAPTAYNLAQLCRHVGNKVVEWPIAAGVYPVVGFLGWHLAYVYRDHVWLFVFSLAFPSVALGLTVWVGGIVTQELIEELAPYLPRPVDLRRKTFKEKFWGTFRCQTYWLLATRGAWRVLWALARDGRYEPAKTDRISR
;
A
#
# COMPACT_ATOMS: atom_id res chain seq x y z
N MET A 1 18.88 -23.38 37.29
CA MET A 1 19.41 -22.30 36.44
C MET A 1 18.48 -21.11 36.60
N ASP A 2 18.98 -19.98 37.12
CA ASP A 2 18.16 -18.77 37.27
C ASP A 2 17.88 -18.15 35.89
N LEU A 3 16.61 -18.16 35.45
CA LEU A 3 16.16 -17.62 34.15
C LEU A 3 15.88 -16.13 34.20
N THR A 4 16.00 -15.52 35.37
CA THR A 4 15.66 -14.11 35.58
C THR A 4 16.44 -13.13 34.68
N PRO A 5 17.79 -13.25 34.52
CA PRO A 5 18.53 -12.35 33.64
C PRO A 5 18.06 -12.44 32.17
N LEU A 6 17.70 -13.65 31.72
CA LEU A 6 17.17 -13.87 30.37
C LEU A 6 15.81 -13.21 30.19
N LEU A 7 14.89 -13.38 31.16
CA LEU A 7 13.57 -12.75 31.11
C LEU A 7 13.65 -11.23 31.11
N PHE A 8 14.59 -10.68 31.96
CA PHE A 8 14.86 -9.26 31.96
C PHE A 8 15.37 -8.74 30.64
N ALA A 9 16.36 -9.42 30.03
CA ALA A 9 16.89 -9.06 28.71
C ALA A 9 15.80 -9.10 27.61
N ILE A 10 14.95 -10.12 27.64
CA ILE A 10 13.82 -10.24 26.71
C ILE A 10 12.84 -9.07 26.89
N ALA A 11 12.38 -8.81 28.12
CA ALA A 11 11.45 -7.73 28.41
C ALA A 11 12.03 -6.37 27.98
N PHE A 12 13.29 -6.11 28.32
CA PHE A 12 14.00 -4.89 27.94
C PHE A 12 14.08 -4.71 26.43
N LEU A 13 14.62 -5.68 25.71
CA LEU A 13 14.85 -5.60 24.26
C LEU A 13 13.55 -5.39 23.49
N PHE A 14 12.48 -6.11 23.86
CA PHE A 14 11.19 -5.98 23.18
C PHE A 14 10.52 -4.63 23.46
N ASN A 15 10.51 -4.15 24.71
CA ASN A 15 9.93 -2.84 25.03
C ASN A 15 10.74 -1.70 24.41
N PHE A 16 12.08 -1.79 24.43
CA PHE A 16 12.95 -0.83 23.74
C PHE A 16 12.69 -0.81 22.23
N ARG A 17 12.61 -1.99 21.59
CA ARG A 17 12.27 -2.11 20.18
C ARG A 17 10.89 -1.51 19.88
N ALA A 18 9.88 -1.76 20.72
CA ALA A 18 8.54 -1.22 20.55
C ALA A 18 8.54 0.32 20.60
N ALA A 19 9.21 0.90 21.61
CA ALA A 19 9.34 2.35 21.72
C ALA A 19 10.08 2.97 20.53
N LEU A 20 11.21 2.39 20.13
CA LEU A 20 11.98 2.84 18.98
C LEU A 20 11.17 2.76 17.67
N LYS A 21 10.42 1.65 17.49
CA LYS A 21 9.55 1.51 16.33
C LYS A 21 8.49 2.59 16.25
N LEU A 22 7.85 2.92 17.38
CA LEU A 22 6.83 3.98 17.43
C LEU A 22 7.41 5.36 17.10
N LEU A 23 8.62 5.68 17.56
CA LEU A 23 9.30 6.92 17.22
C LEU A 23 9.66 6.98 15.72
N ILE A 24 10.13 5.86 15.15
CA ILE A 24 10.40 5.75 13.71
C ILE A 24 9.10 5.91 12.91
N ASP A 25 8.01 5.30 13.34
CA ASP A 25 6.70 5.39 12.71
C ASP A 25 6.17 6.83 12.76
N TRP A 26 6.32 7.53 13.89
CA TRP A 26 5.97 8.96 14.03
C TRP A 26 6.77 9.83 13.06
N LYS A 27 8.10 9.66 13.03
CA LYS A 27 8.94 10.36 12.06
C LYS A 27 8.53 10.05 10.62
N GLY A 28 8.14 8.80 10.35
CA GLY A 28 7.63 8.38 9.05
C GLY A 28 6.36 9.12 8.64
N MET A 29 5.39 9.28 9.57
CA MET A 29 4.18 10.05 9.32
C MET A 29 4.48 11.50 9.01
N LEU A 30 5.31 12.17 9.83
CA LEU A 30 5.71 13.56 9.60
C LEU A 30 6.41 13.73 8.23
N THR A 31 7.27 12.77 7.86
CA THR A 31 7.96 12.77 6.56
C THR A 31 6.96 12.71 5.40
N THR A 32 5.97 11.81 5.48
CA THR A 32 4.97 11.65 4.42
C THR A 32 4.06 12.86 4.32
N ILE A 33 3.60 13.40 5.46
CA ILE A 33 2.71 14.57 5.48
C ILE A 33 3.44 15.80 4.96
N GLY A 34 4.69 16.02 5.37
CA GLY A 34 5.52 17.10 4.83
C GLY A 34 5.70 16.98 3.31
N PHE A 35 5.94 15.76 2.82
CA PHE A 35 6.04 15.47 1.39
C PHE A 35 4.75 15.79 0.62
N VAL A 36 3.58 15.43 1.16
CA VAL A 36 2.27 15.76 0.58
C VAL A 36 2.07 17.28 0.58
N LYS A 37 2.22 17.94 1.72
CA LYS A 37 2.02 19.40 1.86
C LYS A 37 2.90 20.20 0.89
N GLU A 38 4.18 19.83 0.77
CA GLU A 38 5.13 20.48 -0.16
C GLU A 38 4.65 20.36 -1.60
N ALA A 39 4.20 19.17 -2.01
CA ALA A 39 3.75 18.96 -3.37
C ALA A 39 2.46 19.72 -3.69
N TYR A 40 1.47 19.69 -2.78
CA TYR A 40 0.24 20.44 -2.99
C TYR A 40 0.45 21.97 -2.93
N GLY A 41 1.42 22.45 -2.17
CA GLY A 41 1.84 23.84 -2.18
C GLY A 41 2.56 24.28 -3.47
N SER A 42 2.89 23.34 -4.36
CA SER A 42 3.57 23.61 -5.64
C SER A 42 2.80 23.13 -6.87
N LEU A 43 1.52 22.78 -6.75
CA LEU A 43 0.68 22.32 -7.87
C LEU A 43 0.61 23.35 -9.02
N ASP A 44 0.63 24.65 -8.71
CA ASP A 44 0.61 25.72 -9.72
C ASP A 44 1.85 25.73 -10.62
N ARG A 45 2.93 25.08 -10.19
CA ARG A 45 4.17 24.95 -10.98
C ARG A 45 4.15 23.77 -11.95
N LEU A 46 3.13 22.92 -11.85
CA LEU A 46 2.96 21.80 -12.79
C LEU A 46 2.46 22.34 -14.13
N PRO A 47 2.82 21.68 -15.26
CA PRO A 47 2.31 22.05 -16.57
C PRO A 47 0.78 22.12 -16.58
N SER A 48 0.19 23.08 -17.25
CA SER A 48 -1.27 23.13 -17.46
C SER A 48 -1.73 22.00 -18.38
N GLU A 49 -3.00 21.68 -18.37
CA GLU A 49 -3.59 20.69 -19.26
C GLU A 49 -3.34 21.00 -20.71
N ALA A 50 -3.54 22.28 -21.13
CA ALA A 50 -3.28 22.73 -22.48
C ALA A 50 -1.79 22.57 -22.86
N ALA A 51 -0.86 22.93 -21.96
CA ALA A 51 0.57 22.72 -22.23
C ALA A 51 0.95 21.23 -22.35
N LEU A 52 0.25 20.34 -21.67
CA LEU A 52 0.45 18.90 -21.77
C LEU A 52 -0.19 18.31 -23.04
N GLU A 53 -1.26 18.92 -23.54
CA GLU A 53 -1.90 18.50 -24.79
C GLU A 53 -0.99 18.79 -25.99
N ASP A 54 -0.34 19.96 -25.98
CA ASP A 54 0.57 20.41 -27.05
C ASP A 54 1.97 19.78 -26.99
N ASP A 55 2.43 19.29 -25.81
CA ASP A 55 3.76 18.68 -25.67
C ASP A 55 3.75 17.22 -26.09
N GLU A 56 4.33 16.93 -27.25
CA GLU A 56 4.46 15.55 -27.75
C GLU A 56 5.19 14.61 -26.78
N ARG A 57 6.03 15.12 -25.88
CA ARG A 57 6.76 14.32 -24.90
C ARG A 57 5.90 13.94 -23.70
N ALA A 58 4.73 14.56 -23.52
CA ALA A 58 3.84 14.22 -22.41
C ALA A 58 3.44 12.74 -22.48
N PRO A 59 3.49 11.99 -21.36
CA PRO A 59 3.18 10.57 -21.34
C PRO A 59 1.72 10.28 -21.66
N THR A 60 1.44 9.08 -22.15
CA THR A 60 0.09 8.53 -22.24
C THR A 60 -0.15 7.64 -21.02
N PHE A 61 -1.35 7.67 -20.48
CA PHE A 61 -1.73 6.81 -19.37
C PHE A 61 -2.75 5.76 -19.81
N LEU A 62 -2.43 4.51 -19.50
CA LEU A 62 -3.35 3.38 -19.59
C LEU A 62 -3.75 3.01 -18.16
N HIS A 63 -4.92 3.48 -17.72
CA HIS A 63 -5.37 3.30 -16.34
C HIS A 63 -6.30 2.09 -16.23
N LEU A 64 -5.86 1.04 -15.54
CA LEU A 64 -6.56 -0.23 -15.40
C LEU A 64 -7.38 -0.27 -14.11
N VAL A 65 -8.64 -0.63 -14.23
CA VAL A 65 -9.58 -0.80 -13.12
C VAL A 65 -10.13 -2.24 -13.17
N PRO A 66 -9.48 -3.21 -12.49
CA PRO A 66 -10.01 -4.55 -12.37
C PRO A 66 -11.24 -4.55 -11.47
N ALA A 67 -12.37 -5.01 -11.99
CA ALA A 67 -13.66 -4.95 -11.32
C ALA A 67 -14.36 -6.32 -11.33
N TYR A 68 -15.00 -6.67 -10.23
CA TYR A 68 -15.83 -7.87 -10.09
C TYR A 68 -16.83 -7.67 -8.96
N GLN A 69 -18.12 -7.59 -9.28
CA GLN A 69 -19.20 -7.31 -8.33
C GLN A 69 -18.97 -5.99 -7.58
N GLU A 70 -18.80 -4.88 -8.33
CA GLU A 70 -18.46 -3.57 -7.78
C GLU A 70 -19.59 -2.56 -8.02
N PRO A 71 -20.46 -2.34 -7.04
CA PRO A 71 -21.61 -1.41 -7.18
C PRO A 71 -21.17 0.06 -7.27
N GLU A 72 -20.02 0.42 -6.70
CA GLU A 72 -19.53 1.80 -6.61
C GLU A 72 -18.62 2.21 -7.79
N ILE A 73 -18.50 1.38 -8.83
CA ILE A 73 -17.60 1.59 -9.98
C ILE A 73 -17.79 2.95 -10.65
N ALA A 74 -19.03 3.44 -10.73
CA ALA A 74 -19.32 4.74 -11.34
C ALA A 74 -18.62 5.90 -10.62
N GLY A 75 -18.50 5.84 -9.29
CA GLY A 75 -17.78 6.83 -8.50
C GLY A 75 -16.28 6.86 -8.81
N THR A 76 -15.66 5.70 -8.97
CA THR A 76 -14.25 5.58 -9.38
C THR A 76 -14.03 6.14 -10.78
N LEU A 77 -14.89 5.79 -11.73
CA LEU A 77 -14.80 6.29 -13.11
C LEU A 77 -14.98 7.80 -13.16
N ALA A 78 -15.95 8.35 -12.43
CA ALA A 78 -16.17 9.80 -12.34
C ALA A 78 -14.90 10.50 -11.80
N GLY A 79 -14.24 9.95 -10.78
CA GLY A 79 -12.98 10.48 -10.25
C GLY A 79 -11.85 10.46 -11.28
N LEU A 80 -11.72 9.37 -12.06
CA LEU A 80 -10.69 9.25 -13.10
C LEU A 80 -10.92 10.28 -14.24
N PHE A 81 -12.16 10.46 -14.70
CA PHE A 81 -12.49 11.44 -15.73
C PHE A 81 -12.54 12.89 -15.25
N ALA A 82 -12.55 13.14 -13.94
CA ALA A 82 -12.38 14.47 -13.37
C ALA A 82 -10.90 14.88 -13.23
N SER A 83 -9.95 14.11 -13.77
CA SER A 83 -8.54 14.40 -13.69
C SER A 83 -8.14 15.63 -14.51
N HIS A 84 -7.15 16.38 -14.01
CA HIS A 84 -6.57 17.54 -14.68
C HIS A 84 -5.48 17.11 -15.68
N TYR A 85 -5.88 16.30 -16.67
CA TYR A 85 -4.98 15.76 -17.69
C TYR A 85 -5.68 15.68 -19.05
N PRO A 86 -4.96 15.89 -20.18
CA PRO A 86 -5.57 15.81 -21.51
C PRO A 86 -6.28 14.49 -21.73
N HIS A 87 -7.56 14.52 -22.01
CA HIS A 87 -8.37 13.31 -22.16
C HIS A 87 -7.87 12.41 -23.32
N GLY A 88 -7.33 12.99 -24.39
CA GLY A 88 -6.74 12.23 -25.51
C GLY A 88 -5.53 11.38 -25.16
N ARG A 89 -4.97 11.58 -23.95
CA ARG A 89 -3.80 10.84 -23.45
C ARG A 89 -4.10 9.98 -22.20
N LEU A 90 -5.37 9.86 -21.81
CA LEU A 90 -5.81 9.06 -20.68
C LEU A 90 -6.83 8.00 -21.13
N HIS A 91 -6.39 6.76 -21.23
CA HIS A 91 -7.26 5.61 -21.55
C HIS A 91 -7.61 4.89 -20.26
N VAL A 92 -8.88 4.86 -19.88
CA VAL A 92 -9.40 4.13 -18.73
C VAL A 92 -9.95 2.79 -19.19
N VAL A 93 -9.43 1.69 -18.66
CA VAL A 93 -9.81 0.33 -19.05
C VAL A 93 -10.39 -0.40 -17.84
N VAL A 94 -11.67 -0.63 -17.86
CA VAL A 94 -12.33 -1.49 -16.86
C VAL A 94 -12.27 -2.93 -17.33
N VAL A 95 -11.75 -3.81 -16.48
CA VAL A 95 -11.67 -5.24 -16.77
C VAL A 95 -12.57 -6.01 -15.82
N THR A 96 -13.69 -6.51 -16.36
CA THR A 96 -14.64 -7.36 -15.62
C THR A 96 -14.38 -8.84 -15.91
N LYS A 97 -15.26 -9.72 -15.43
CA LYS A 97 -15.23 -11.14 -15.72
C LYS A 97 -16.52 -11.56 -16.43
N GLU A 98 -16.42 -12.37 -17.47
CA GLU A 98 -17.60 -12.89 -18.18
C GLU A 98 -18.56 -13.67 -17.27
N GLU A 99 -18.04 -14.37 -16.25
CA GLU A 99 -18.86 -15.11 -15.30
C GLU A 99 -19.86 -14.20 -14.56
N GLU A 100 -19.50 -12.95 -14.27
CA GLU A 100 -20.37 -11.97 -13.63
C GLU A 100 -21.49 -11.50 -14.56
N GLU A 101 -21.21 -11.35 -15.85
CA GLU A 101 -22.23 -10.95 -16.84
C GLU A 101 -23.30 -12.03 -17.00
N ARG A 102 -22.91 -13.32 -16.91
CA ARG A 102 -23.83 -14.46 -16.97
C ARG A 102 -24.65 -14.65 -15.68
N ALA A 103 -24.05 -14.31 -14.53
CA ALA A 103 -24.65 -14.49 -13.22
C ALA A 103 -24.33 -13.31 -12.30
N PRO A 104 -24.99 -12.15 -12.46
CA PRO A 104 -24.76 -10.99 -11.61
C PRO A 104 -25.09 -11.31 -10.15
N HIS A 105 -24.38 -10.65 -9.24
CA HIS A 105 -24.65 -10.83 -7.81
C HIS A 105 -26.10 -10.41 -7.47
N PRO A 106 -26.89 -11.26 -6.77
CA PRO A 106 -28.32 -11.01 -6.53
C PRO A 106 -28.62 -9.65 -5.89
N ALA A 107 -27.75 -9.18 -4.97
CA ALA A 107 -27.94 -7.88 -4.30
C ALA A 107 -27.66 -6.67 -5.19
N MET A 108 -26.93 -6.84 -6.32
CA MET A 108 -26.71 -5.78 -7.31
C MET A 108 -27.81 -5.72 -8.36
N GLY A 109 -28.40 -6.88 -8.70
CA GLY A 109 -29.39 -7.02 -9.76
C GLY A 109 -28.86 -6.83 -11.19
N VAL A 110 -27.64 -6.26 -11.33
CA VAL A 110 -26.95 -6.01 -12.60
C VAL A 110 -25.47 -6.33 -12.47
N ALA A 111 -24.81 -6.67 -13.58
CA ALA A 111 -23.38 -6.87 -13.61
C ALA A 111 -22.62 -5.53 -13.60
N THR A 112 -21.38 -5.51 -13.08
CA THR A 112 -20.48 -4.34 -13.13
C THR A 112 -20.31 -3.81 -14.57
N ALA A 113 -20.22 -4.69 -15.56
CA ALA A 113 -20.15 -4.34 -16.98
C ALA A 113 -21.33 -3.46 -17.45
N GLU A 114 -22.53 -3.73 -16.95
CA GLU A 114 -23.70 -2.91 -17.28
C GLU A 114 -23.61 -1.52 -16.63
N LEU A 115 -23.09 -1.41 -15.40
CA LEU A 115 -22.85 -0.11 -14.77
C LEU A 115 -21.82 0.71 -15.54
N VAL A 116 -20.76 0.07 -16.05
CA VAL A 116 -19.76 0.72 -16.90
C VAL A 116 -20.37 1.21 -18.22
N ARG A 117 -21.21 0.38 -18.87
CA ARG A 117 -21.91 0.78 -20.11
C ARG A 117 -22.82 1.99 -19.87
N ARG A 118 -23.62 2.00 -18.81
CA ARG A 118 -24.48 3.14 -18.42
C ARG A 118 -23.64 4.38 -18.16
N PHE A 119 -22.59 4.30 -17.36
CA PHE A 119 -21.69 5.42 -17.11
C PHE A 119 -21.10 5.97 -18.42
N ARG A 120 -20.68 5.09 -19.35
CA ARG A 120 -20.14 5.52 -20.65
C ARG A 120 -21.14 6.38 -21.44
N THR A 121 -22.44 6.07 -21.41
CA THR A 121 -23.46 6.86 -22.12
C THR A 121 -23.67 8.27 -21.53
N GLU A 122 -23.28 8.47 -20.27
CA GLU A 122 -23.36 9.77 -19.58
C GLU A 122 -22.15 10.66 -19.89
N LEU A 123 -21.04 10.10 -20.38
CA LEU A 123 -19.83 10.84 -20.71
C LEU A 123 -20.00 11.66 -22.01
N PRO A 124 -19.29 12.80 -22.14
CA PRO A 124 -19.16 13.49 -23.42
C PRO A 124 -18.56 12.60 -24.50
N PRO A 125 -18.88 12.80 -25.80
CA PRO A 125 -18.45 11.91 -26.90
C PRO A 125 -16.93 11.68 -26.96
N TYR A 126 -16.11 12.66 -26.65
CA TYR A 126 -14.66 12.52 -26.60
C TYR A 126 -14.20 11.60 -25.47
N ALA A 127 -14.81 11.69 -24.29
CA ALA A 127 -14.47 10.86 -23.12
C ALA A 127 -15.00 9.43 -23.27
N GLN A 128 -16.11 9.22 -24.00
CA GLN A 128 -16.62 7.89 -24.32
C GLN A 128 -15.60 7.02 -25.07
N LYS A 129 -14.77 7.64 -25.93
CA LYS A 129 -13.71 6.95 -26.68
C LYS A 129 -12.54 6.55 -25.81
N MET A 130 -12.38 7.18 -24.65
CA MET A 130 -11.27 6.92 -23.71
C MET A 130 -11.65 5.89 -22.63
N LEU A 131 -12.94 5.53 -22.51
CA LEU A 131 -13.41 4.48 -21.61
C LEU A 131 -13.56 3.15 -22.35
N TRP A 132 -12.74 2.18 -21.97
CA TRP A 132 -12.70 0.84 -22.54
C TRP A 132 -13.26 -0.17 -21.53
N HIS A 133 -13.96 -1.17 -22.04
CA HIS A 133 -14.43 -2.28 -21.24
C HIS A 133 -13.97 -3.60 -21.87
N LEU A 134 -13.28 -4.40 -21.07
CA LEU A 134 -12.83 -5.75 -21.44
C LEU A 134 -13.39 -6.76 -20.44
N ALA A 135 -13.84 -7.91 -20.94
CA ALA A 135 -14.27 -9.02 -20.10
C ALA A 135 -13.22 -10.14 -20.16
N LEU A 136 -12.70 -10.53 -18.99
CA LEU A 136 -11.81 -11.68 -18.90
C LEU A 136 -12.61 -12.97 -19.08
N PRO A 137 -12.30 -13.82 -20.06
CA PRO A 137 -12.94 -15.11 -20.21
C PRO A 137 -12.44 -16.10 -19.15
N GLY A 138 -13.37 -16.82 -18.53
CA GLY A 138 -13.05 -17.85 -17.53
C GLY A 138 -12.63 -17.31 -16.16
N PRO A 139 -12.12 -18.21 -15.30
CA PRO A 139 -11.72 -17.85 -13.94
C PRO A 139 -10.40 -17.06 -13.94
N GLY A 140 -10.27 -16.10 -13.03
CA GLY A 140 -9.05 -15.32 -12.87
C GLY A 140 -9.11 -14.42 -11.65
N ARG A 141 -7.95 -13.98 -11.18
CA ARG A 141 -7.82 -12.99 -10.10
C ARG A 141 -7.49 -11.62 -10.70
N LYS A 142 -7.20 -10.66 -9.85
CA LYS A 142 -6.82 -9.31 -10.25
C LYS A 142 -5.65 -9.28 -11.24
N ALA A 143 -4.60 -10.07 -10.99
CA ALA A 143 -3.45 -10.13 -11.89
C ALA A 143 -3.82 -10.58 -13.32
N GLU A 144 -4.67 -11.60 -13.44
CA GLU A 144 -5.14 -12.08 -14.74
C GLU A 144 -6.00 -11.04 -15.44
N GLN A 145 -6.86 -10.30 -14.72
CA GLN A 145 -7.62 -9.17 -15.28
C GLN A 145 -6.68 -8.08 -15.81
N LEU A 146 -5.68 -7.65 -15.01
CA LEU A 146 -4.70 -6.66 -15.43
C LEU A 146 -3.93 -7.12 -16.68
N ASN A 147 -3.46 -8.36 -16.69
CA ASN A 147 -2.73 -8.92 -17.81
C ASN A 147 -3.60 -9.09 -19.07
N TRP A 148 -4.91 -9.29 -18.90
CA TRP A 148 -5.85 -9.36 -20.00
C TRP A 148 -5.93 -8.05 -20.78
N ALA A 149 -5.85 -6.91 -20.10
CA ALA A 149 -5.80 -5.59 -20.72
C ALA A 149 -4.43 -5.27 -21.36
N LEU A 150 -3.37 -5.96 -20.96
CA LEU A 150 -2.01 -5.73 -21.45
C LEU A 150 -1.60 -6.68 -22.59
N ARG A 151 -2.53 -7.45 -23.14
CA ARG A 151 -2.24 -8.27 -24.34
C ARG A 151 -1.92 -7.38 -25.54
N PRO A 152 -1.05 -7.82 -26.43
CA PRO A 152 -0.65 -7.04 -27.61
C PRO A 152 -1.84 -6.55 -28.45
N GLU A 153 -2.89 -7.38 -28.59
CA GLU A 153 -4.09 -7.05 -29.35
C GLU A 153 -4.87 -5.90 -28.68
N ALA A 154 -5.10 -6.00 -27.36
CA ALA A 154 -5.80 -4.98 -26.59
C ALA A 154 -5.01 -3.66 -26.56
N LEU A 155 -3.69 -3.72 -26.40
CA LEU A 155 -2.85 -2.52 -26.42
C LEU A 155 -2.90 -1.81 -27.77
N ARG A 156 -2.85 -2.55 -28.90
CA ARG A 156 -2.98 -1.97 -30.24
C ARG A 156 -4.35 -1.36 -30.50
N GLU A 157 -5.40 -2.02 -30.04
CA GLU A 157 -6.76 -1.50 -30.15
C GLU A 157 -6.96 -0.20 -29.35
N ILE A 158 -6.41 -0.13 -28.12
CA ILE A 158 -6.58 1.01 -27.21
C ILE A 158 -5.65 2.17 -27.57
N LEU A 159 -4.37 1.89 -27.83
CA LEU A 159 -3.31 2.89 -27.99
C LEU A 159 -2.95 3.18 -29.45
N GLY A 160 -3.45 2.36 -30.40
CA GLY A 160 -3.08 2.42 -31.83
C GLY A 160 -1.89 1.54 -32.15
N GLU A 161 -1.67 1.27 -33.46
CA GLU A 161 -0.65 0.32 -33.93
C GLU A 161 0.79 0.73 -33.65
N SER A 162 1.08 2.04 -33.57
CA SER A 162 2.42 2.60 -33.49
C SER A 162 2.75 3.29 -32.18
N PHE A 163 2.08 2.90 -31.06
CA PHE A 163 2.39 3.47 -29.76
C PHE A 163 3.81 3.12 -29.29
N ASP A 164 4.45 4.04 -28.56
CA ASP A 164 5.77 3.84 -27.93
C ASP A 164 5.57 3.39 -26.47
N PRO A 165 5.90 2.14 -26.10
CA PRO A 165 5.74 1.66 -24.71
C PRO A 165 6.57 2.43 -23.68
N SER A 166 7.66 3.09 -24.10
CA SER A 166 8.48 3.89 -23.21
C SER A 166 7.84 5.23 -22.80
N ARG A 167 6.74 5.60 -23.44
CA ARG A 167 5.94 6.81 -23.20
C ARG A 167 4.57 6.53 -22.60
N VAL A 168 4.27 5.26 -22.33
CA VAL A 168 3.00 4.82 -21.73
C VAL A 168 3.23 4.41 -20.28
N PHE A 169 2.43 4.96 -19.37
CA PHE A 169 2.37 4.51 -17.98
C PHE A 169 1.10 3.71 -17.73
N VAL A 170 1.26 2.51 -17.20
CA VAL A 170 0.15 1.68 -16.74
C VAL A 170 -0.16 2.05 -15.30
N GLY A 171 -1.30 2.70 -15.09
CA GLY A 171 -1.86 3.00 -13.77
C GLY A 171 -2.81 1.89 -13.30
N VAL A 172 -2.92 1.67 -11.99
CA VAL A 172 -3.86 0.72 -11.41
C VAL A 172 -4.59 1.38 -10.25
N SER A 173 -5.92 1.30 -10.26
CA SER A 173 -6.79 1.62 -9.13
C SER A 173 -7.77 0.47 -8.87
N ASP A 174 -8.15 0.26 -7.61
CA ASP A 174 -9.27 -0.63 -7.28
C ASP A 174 -10.59 0.03 -7.71
N ALA A 175 -11.62 -0.76 -7.94
CA ALA A 175 -12.92 -0.30 -8.45
C ALA A 175 -13.73 0.54 -7.42
N ASP A 176 -13.22 0.73 -6.21
CA ASP A 176 -13.74 1.58 -5.14
C ASP A 176 -12.78 2.73 -4.79
N SER A 177 -11.77 2.95 -5.63
CA SER A 177 -10.76 3.99 -5.43
C SER A 177 -11.22 5.34 -5.96
N LEU A 178 -10.79 6.40 -5.29
CA LEU A 178 -10.96 7.77 -5.73
C LEU A 178 -9.59 8.45 -5.81
N PRO A 179 -8.95 8.47 -6.99
CA PRO A 179 -7.63 9.06 -7.18
C PRO A 179 -7.66 10.58 -7.13
N ASP A 180 -6.51 11.18 -6.84
CA ASP A 180 -6.32 12.63 -6.94
C ASP A 180 -6.42 13.09 -8.39
N PRO A 181 -7.14 14.18 -8.70
CA PRO A 181 -7.26 14.70 -10.06
C PRO A 181 -5.92 15.18 -10.64
N ASN A 182 -4.90 15.44 -9.84
CA ASN A 182 -3.58 15.88 -10.29
C ASN A 182 -2.57 14.75 -10.49
N VAL A 183 -2.96 13.49 -10.29
CA VAL A 183 -2.02 12.35 -10.29
C VAL A 183 -1.25 12.24 -11.60
N TYR A 184 -1.93 12.31 -12.74
CA TYR A 184 -1.30 12.21 -14.06
C TYR A 184 -0.47 13.44 -14.39
N ARG A 185 -0.98 14.63 -14.07
CA ARG A 185 -0.31 15.90 -14.24
C ARG A 185 1.00 15.98 -13.45
N TRP A 186 1.00 15.41 -12.22
CA TRP A 186 2.20 15.35 -11.40
C TRP A 186 3.25 14.42 -12.02
N ILE A 187 2.87 13.21 -12.45
CA ILE A 187 3.78 12.26 -13.11
C ILE A 187 4.35 12.90 -14.39
N ALA A 188 3.51 13.49 -15.24
CA ALA A 188 3.93 14.16 -16.46
C ALA A 188 4.93 15.31 -16.18
N GLY A 189 4.68 16.11 -15.14
CA GLY A 189 5.60 17.16 -14.71
C GLY A 189 6.97 16.62 -14.26
N GLU A 190 7.01 15.45 -13.63
CA GLU A 190 8.27 14.80 -13.26
C GLU A 190 9.02 14.22 -14.47
N GLU A 191 8.29 13.61 -15.42
CA GLU A 191 8.86 13.07 -16.66
C GLU A 191 9.45 14.20 -17.52
N LEU A 192 8.67 15.24 -17.80
CA LEU A 192 9.10 16.39 -18.60
C LEU A 192 10.22 17.20 -17.92
N GLY A 193 10.24 17.24 -16.59
CA GLY A 193 11.29 17.88 -15.81
C GLY A 193 12.59 17.07 -15.70
N GLY A 194 12.73 15.94 -16.37
CA GLY A 194 13.93 15.09 -16.33
C GLY A 194 14.15 14.39 -14.97
N ARG A 195 13.12 14.34 -14.14
CA ARG A 195 13.13 13.66 -12.84
C ARG A 195 12.32 12.37 -12.84
N GLY A 196 11.94 11.89 -14.01
CA GLY A 196 11.10 10.72 -14.21
C GLY A 196 11.61 9.44 -13.56
N SER A 197 10.72 8.43 -13.47
CA SER A 197 11.01 7.11 -12.93
C SER A 197 10.21 6.03 -13.67
N LEU A 198 10.74 4.81 -13.67
CA LEU A 198 10.06 3.66 -14.29
C LEU A 198 8.83 3.22 -13.50
N ALA A 199 8.73 3.56 -12.22
CA ALA A 199 7.62 3.18 -11.36
C ALA A 199 7.34 4.24 -10.29
N TYR A 200 6.05 4.45 -9.99
CA TYR A 200 5.55 5.38 -8.99
C TYR A 200 4.55 4.67 -8.06
N GLN A 201 4.55 5.07 -6.78
CA GLN A 201 3.55 4.63 -5.80
C GLN A 201 3.04 5.83 -5.02
N GLY A 202 1.74 6.07 -5.08
CA GLY A 202 1.08 7.15 -4.36
C GLY A 202 0.64 6.79 -2.95
N VAL A 203 0.16 7.79 -2.24
CA VAL A 203 -0.36 7.68 -0.88
C VAL A 203 -1.82 7.25 -0.93
N THR A 204 -2.16 6.19 -0.22
CA THR A 204 -3.54 5.68 -0.14
C THR A 204 -4.09 5.78 1.26
N LEU A 205 -5.36 6.18 1.38
CA LEU A 205 -6.08 6.32 2.64
C LEU A 205 -7.40 5.56 2.57
N SER A 206 -7.65 4.68 3.54
CA SER A 206 -8.89 3.88 3.62
C SER A 206 -10.05 4.69 4.24
N LEU A 207 -10.36 5.85 3.64
CA LEU A 207 -11.31 6.83 4.17
C LEU A 207 -12.50 7.12 3.23
N ALA A 208 -12.61 6.45 2.06
CA ALA A 208 -13.66 6.77 1.10
C ALA A 208 -15.07 6.56 1.67
N ASN A 209 -15.31 5.48 2.41
CA ASN A 209 -16.59 5.21 3.07
C ASN A 209 -16.63 5.57 4.56
N PHE A 210 -15.73 6.45 5.05
CA PHE A 210 -15.53 6.75 6.47
C PHE A 210 -16.82 7.15 7.21
N THR A 211 -17.67 7.96 6.58
CA THR A 211 -18.93 8.43 7.17
C THR A 211 -19.97 7.32 7.34
N ARG A 212 -19.93 6.30 6.49
CA ARG A 212 -20.81 5.12 6.53
C ARG A 212 -20.39 4.10 7.60
N LEU A 213 -19.11 4.16 8.05
CA LEU A 213 -18.56 3.21 9.00
C LEU A 213 -19.05 3.47 10.43
N GLY A 214 -19.35 2.40 11.15
CA GLY A 214 -19.53 2.44 12.61
C GLY A 214 -18.20 2.78 13.32
N ILE A 215 -18.25 3.05 14.63
CA ILE A 215 -17.09 3.54 15.41
C ILE A 215 -15.86 2.63 15.31
N ARG A 216 -16.04 1.30 15.32
CA ARG A 216 -14.92 0.33 15.15
C ARG A 216 -14.33 0.38 13.75
N GLY A 217 -15.17 0.52 12.73
CA GLY A 217 -14.75 0.68 11.34
C GLY A 217 -13.96 1.96 11.14
N ARG A 218 -14.42 3.11 11.67
CA ARG A 218 -13.69 4.40 11.59
C ARG A 218 -12.32 4.32 12.22
N ILE A 219 -12.19 3.69 13.39
CA ILE A 219 -10.89 3.47 14.03
C ILE A 219 -10.00 2.58 13.16
N SER A 220 -10.54 1.53 12.59
CA SER A 220 -9.80 0.64 11.68
C SER A 220 -9.36 1.37 10.41
N ALA A 221 -10.20 2.25 9.86
CA ALA A 221 -9.87 3.08 8.69
C ALA A 221 -8.69 4.01 8.96
N ILE A 222 -8.67 4.69 10.12
CA ILE A 222 -7.56 5.53 10.56
C ILE A 222 -6.29 4.69 10.75
N GLN A 223 -6.37 3.52 11.38
CA GLN A 223 -5.21 2.66 11.60
C GLN A 223 -4.64 2.10 10.30
N GLN A 224 -5.48 1.64 9.38
CA GLN A 224 -5.04 1.15 8.07
C GLN A 224 -4.39 2.27 7.25
N SER A 225 -5.00 3.45 7.19
CA SER A 225 -4.42 4.64 6.54
C SER A 225 -3.06 5.00 7.14
N SER A 226 -2.96 4.95 8.47
CA SER A 226 -1.69 5.26 9.15
C SER A 226 -0.57 4.29 8.76
N ILE A 227 -0.87 2.99 8.54
CA ILE A 227 0.13 2.02 8.10
C ILE A 227 0.68 2.40 6.73
N PHE A 228 -0.17 2.80 5.79
CA PHE A 228 0.27 3.23 4.47
C PHE A 228 1.15 4.48 4.55
N ILE A 229 0.78 5.46 5.36
CA ILE A 229 1.55 6.69 5.54
C ILE A 229 2.90 6.43 6.22
N ARG A 230 2.90 5.82 7.43
CA ARG A 230 4.09 5.70 8.27
C ARG A 230 5.05 4.59 7.85
N VAL A 231 4.52 3.50 7.29
CA VAL A 231 5.33 2.33 6.95
C VAL A 231 5.63 2.28 5.45
N SER A 232 4.60 2.34 4.60
CA SER A 232 4.78 2.10 3.17
C SER A 232 5.41 3.32 2.48
N ILE A 233 4.75 4.46 2.49
CA ILE A 233 5.21 5.64 1.74
C ILE A 233 6.44 6.29 2.39
N ALA A 234 6.45 6.47 3.72
CA ALA A 234 7.63 6.98 4.42
C ALA A 234 8.88 6.14 4.13
N ARG A 235 8.70 4.82 4.03
CA ARG A 235 9.77 3.90 3.68
C ARG A 235 10.26 4.13 2.25
N LEU A 236 9.37 4.29 1.27
CA LEU A 236 9.74 4.59 -0.11
C LEU A 236 10.47 5.95 -0.21
N ILE A 237 9.97 6.99 0.47
CA ILE A 237 10.61 8.32 0.51
C ILE A 237 12.05 8.20 1.05
N ASN A 238 12.21 7.53 2.19
CA ASN A 238 13.51 7.37 2.82
C ASN A 238 14.44 6.48 2.00
N GLU A 239 13.91 5.44 1.37
CA GLU A 239 14.68 4.53 0.52
C GLU A 239 15.19 5.22 -0.73
N PHE A 240 14.32 5.96 -1.41
CA PHE A 240 14.67 6.73 -2.60
C PHE A 240 15.80 7.74 -2.30
N LYS A 241 15.72 8.44 -1.15
CA LYS A 241 16.78 9.37 -0.72
C LYS A 241 18.09 8.64 -0.41
N ARG A 242 18.04 7.51 0.30
CA ARG A 242 19.23 6.74 0.72
C ARG A 242 19.95 6.11 -0.47
N VAL A 243 19.23 5.46 -1.38
CA VAL A 243 19.85 4.85 -2.56
C VAL A 243 20.55 5.92 -3.39
N ARG A 244 19.87 7.04 -3.69
CA ARG A 244 20.50 8.15 -4.42
C ARG A 244 21.70 8.77 -3.70
N PHE A 245 21.71 8.79 -2.38
CA PHE A 245 22.87 9.21 -1.61
C PHE A 245 24.06 8.27 -1.79
N VAL A 246 23.82 6.95 -1.66
CA VAL A 246 24.87 5.93 -1.83
C VAL A 246 25.39 5.91 -3.27
N GLU A 247 24.53 6.04 -4.27
CA GLU A 247 24.93 6.14 -5.67
C GLU A 247 25.86 7.34 -5.92
N ARG A 248 25.51 8.53 -5.39
CA ARG A 248 26.37 9.71 -5.47
C ARG A 248 27.69 9.52 -4.74
N LEU A 249 27.69 8.85 -3.59
CA LEU A 249 28.91 8.55 -2.85
C LEU A 249 29.81 7.60 -3.63
N CYS A 250 29.26 6.54 -4.21
CA CYS A 250 29.98 5.60 -5.05
C CYS A 250 30.53 6.24 -6.35
N ALA A 251 29.79 7.21 -6.92
CA ALA A 251 30.28 7.97 -8.08
C ALA A 251 31.45 8.87 -7.73
N ARG A 252 31.47 9.46 -6.51
CA ARG A 252 32.60 10.30 -6.03
C ARG A 252 33.81 9.49 -5.56
N ALA A 253 33.60 8.27 -5.08
CA ALA A 253 34.63 7.38 -4.58
C ALA A 253 34.48 5.97 -5.17
N PRO A 254 34.80 5.77 -6.48
CA PRO A 254 34.58 4.49 -7.18
C PRO A 254 35.30 3.31 -6.53
N ALA A 255 36.48 3.52 -5.94
CA ALA A 255 37.24 2.49 -5.24
C ALA A 255 36.52 1.89 -4.04
N LEU A 256 35.59 2.62 -3.41
CA LEU A 256 34.79 2.15 -2.27
C LEU A 256 33.49 1.45 -2.71
N ALA A 257 33.06 1.64 -3.95
CA ALA A 257 31.79 1.10 -4.43
C ALA A 257 31.65 -0.43 -4.29
N PRO A 258 32.69 -1.26 -4.53
CA PRO A 258 32.59 -2.72 -4.38
C PRO A 258 32.29 -3.18 -2.95
N VAL A 259 32.63 -2.37 -1.95
CA VAL A 259 32.37 -2.67 -0.53
C VAL A 259 31.07 -1.99 -0.06
N LEU A 260 30.89 -0.73 -0.40
CA LEU A 260 29.74 0.07 0.07
C LEU A 260 28.42 -0.43 -0.47
N ARG A 261 28.31 -0.80 -1.75
CA ARG A 261 27.06 -1.27 -2.35
C ARG A 261 26.55 -2.57 -1.70
N PRO A 262 27.34 -3.65 -1.62
CA PRO A 262 26.86 -4.88 -0.97
C PRO A 262 26.51 -4.68 0.52
N ALA A 263 27.32 -3.90 1.24
CA ALA A 263 27.04 -3.59 2.65
C ALA A 263 25.73 -2.80 2.81
N PHE A 264 25.51 -1.79 1.95
CA PHE A 264 24.28 -1.04 1.93
C PHE A 264 23.08 -1.93 1.58
N ASP A 265 23.21 -2.76 0.56
CA ASP A 265 22.15 -3.68 0.11
C ASP A 265 21.76 -4.68 1.20
N LEU A 266 22.75 -5.22 1.92
CA LEU A 266 22.51 -6.17 3.00
C LEU A 266 21.86 -5.54 4.23
N PHE A 267 22.37 -4.40 4.71
CA PHE A 267 22.00 -3.86 6.00
C PHE A 267 20.97 -2.74 5.94
N PHE A 268 20.96 -1.92 4.91
CA PHE A 268 20.21 -0.67 4.87
C PHE A 268 19.16 -0.59 3.78
N ARG A 269 19.40 -1.19 2.60
CA ARG A 269 18.44 -1.15 1.50
C ARG A 269 17.19 -1.94 1.82
N ARG A 270 16.03 -1.29 1.69
CA ARG A 270 14.72 -1.88 1.98
C ARG A 270 14.08 -2.45 0.72
N SER A 271 13.15 -3.39 0.88
CA SER A 271 12.36 -3.91 -0.24
C SER A 271 11.51 -2.82 -0.84
N GLN A 272 11.36 -2.81 -2.15
CA GLN A 272 10.38 -1.96 -2.82
C GLN A 272 8.96 -2.45 -2.50
N ILE A 273 7.97 -1.55 -2.57
CA ILE A 273 6.59 -1.85 -2.19
C ILE A 273 5.67 -1.27 -3.25
N CYS A 274 4.83 -2.11 -3.83
CA CYS A 274 3.60 -1.72 -4.52
C CYS A 274 2.41 -2.06 -3.63
N LEU A 275 1.34 -1.27 -3.72
CA LEU A 275 0.15 -1.40 -2.87
C LEU A 275 -1.09 -1.88 -3.63
N GLY A 276 -0.92 -2.22 -4.92
CA GLY A 276 -1.99 -2.75 -5.77
C GLY A 276 -2.95 -1.69 -6.33
N HIS A 277 -2.84 -0.45 -5.89
CA HIS A 277 -3.59 0.70 -6.38
C HIS A 277 -2.79 2.00 -6.13
N ASN A 278 -3.18 3.11 -6.79
CA ASN A 278 -2.42 4.35 -6.85
C ASN A 278 -0.94 4.11 -7.23
N GLN A 279 -0.72 3.17 -8.13
CA GLN A 279 0.58 2.79 -8.63
C GLN A 279 0.65 2.97 -10.14
N PHE A 280 1.82 3.36 -10.63
CA PHE A 280 2.07 3.55 -12.06
C PHE A 280 3.40 2.91 -12.40
N VAL A 281 3.43 2.13 -13.48
CA VAL A 281 4.65 1.50 -13.99
C VAL A 281 4.72 1.76 -15.49
N ARG A 282 5.87 2.17 -15.99
CA ARG A 282 6.05 2.40 -17.42
C ARG A 282 5.92 1.08 -18.18
N LEU A 283 5.20 1.10 -19.29
CA LEU A 283 4.76 -0.11 -19.99
C LEU A 283 5.93 -0.97 -20.46
N ASP A 284 7.01 -0.38 -21.02
CA ASP A 284 8.20 -1.11 -21.42
C ASP A 284 8.88 -1.82 -20.24
N CYS A 285 8.95 -1.15 -19.10
CA CYS A 285 9.43 -1.73 -17.86
C CYS A 285 8.55 -2.92 -17.44
N LEU A 286 7.23 -2.74 -17.40
CA LEU A 286 6.28 -3.79 -17.01
C LEU A 286 6.34 -4.99 -17.96
N GLN A 287 6.45 -4.76 -19.27
CA GLN A 287 6.64 -5.82 -20.28
C GLN A 287 7.95 -6.57 -20.06
N SER A 288 9.05 -5.88 -19.72
CA SER A 288 10.34 -6.52 -19.43
C SER A 288 10.28 -7.43 -18.18
N LEU A 289 9.34 -7.20 -17.27
CA LEU A 289 9.07 -8.04 -16.10
C LEU A 289 8.19 -9.26 -16.41
N GLY A 290 7.58 -9.34 -17.61
CA GLY A 290 6.60 -10.35 -17.98
C GLY A 290 5.19 -10.01 -17.47
N VAL A 291 4.88 -8.71 -17.38
CA VAL A 291 3.65 -8.07 -16.89
C VAL A 291 3.37 -8.31 -15.39
N PHE A 292 2.13 -8.32 -14.93
CA PHE A 292 1.82 -8.53 -13.51
C PHE A 292 1.99 -9.99 -13.09
N PRO A 293 2.69 -10.27 -11.95
CA PRO A 293 2.88 -11.63 -11.47
C PRO A 293 1.56 -12.32 -11.11
N THR A 294 1.36 -13.55 -11.59
CA THR A 294 0.16 -14.37 -11.29
C THR A 294 0.42 -15.48 -10.27
N THR A 295 1.65 -15.60 -9.76
CA THR A 295 2.09 -16.72 -8.91
C THR A 295 1.61 -16.66 -7.46
N GLY A 296 1.14 -15.51 -7.01
CA GLY A 296 0.67 -15.26 -5.63
C GLY A 296 -0.73 -14.67 -5.58
N VAL A 297 -1.21 -14.42 -4.36
CA VAL A 297 -2.52 -13.76 -4.12
C VAL A 297 -2.39 -12.24 -4.20
N THR A 298 -1.19 -11.71 -3.99
CA THR A 298 -0.86 -10.27 -3.97
C THR A 298 0.14 -9.98 -5.08
N GLU A 299 -0.37 -9.68 -6.28
CA GLU A 299 0.40 -9.35 -7.47
C GLU A 299 1.28 -8.12 -7.26
N ASP A 300 0.79 -7.16 -6.49
CA ASP A 300 1.43 -5.90 -6.15
C ASP A 300 2.69 -6.09 -5.28
N SER A 301 2.58 -6.87 -4.22
CA SER A 301 3.72 -7.18 -3.35
C SER A 301 4.84 -7.86 -4.14
N THR A 302 4.49 -8.85 -4.96
CA THR A 302 5.44 -9.58 -5.82
C THR A 302 6.06 -8.65 -6.87
N LEU A 303 5.25 -7.76 -7.50
CA LEU A 303 5.75 -6.75 -8.43
C LEU A 303 6.77 -5.81 -7.77
N GLY A 304 6.49 -5.36 -6.55
CA GLY A 304 7.43 -4.54 -5.78
C GLY A 304 8.78 -5.26 -5.54
N TYR A 305 8.76 -6.55 -5.24
CA TYR A 305 9.99 -7.35 -5.09
C TYR A 305 10.72 -7.53 -6.42
N GLU A 306 10.00 -7.73 -7.51
CA GLU A 306 10.57 -7.89 -8.86
C GLU A 306 11.30 -6.61 -9.29
N LEU A 307 10.65 -5.45 -9.15
CA LEU A 307 11.27 -4.15 -9.41
C LEU A 307 12.54 -3.96 -8.57
N GLY A 308 12.46 -4.24 -7.27
CA GLY A 308 13.61 -4.12 -6.37
C GLY A 308 14.76 -5.06 -6.71
N ALA A 309 14.48 -6.32 -7.08
CA ALA A 309 15.48 -7.31 -7.48
C ALA A 309 16.24 -6.89 -8.76
N ARG A 310 15.59 -6.16 -9.65
CA ARG A 310 16.22 -5.58 -10.87
C ARG A 310 16.84 -4.20 -10.65
N GLY A 311 16.88 -3.72 -9.41
CA GLY A 311 17.48 -2.42 -9.07
C GLY A 311 16.57 -1.23 -9.40
N ILE A 312 15.34 -1.45 -9.84
CA ILE A 312 14.38 -0.38 -10.17
C ILE A 312 13.82 0.18 -8.87
N LEU A 313 13.96 1.50 -8.69
CA LEU A 313 13.40 2.20 -7.55
C LEU A 313 11.99 2.67 -7.85
N ILE A 314 11.07 2.35 -6.94
CA ILE A 314 9.73 2.93 -6.97
C ILE A 314 9.81 4.33 -6.38
N ARG A 315 9.44 5.32 -7.18
CA ARG A 315 9.40 6.71 -6.74
C ARG A 315 8.13 6.97 -5.92
N PRO A 316 8.24 7.49 -4.69
CA PRO A 316 7.07 7.91 -3.94
C PRO A 316 6.39 9.09 -4.65
N MET A 317 5.07 9.03 -4.74
CA MET A 317 4.22 10.06 -5.33
C MET A 317 3.35 10.69 -4.24
N PRO A 318 3.28 12.02 -4.14
CA PRO A 318 2.56 12.70 -3.05
C PRO A 318 1.04 12.77 -3.25
N MET A 319 0.53 12.36 -4.39
CA MET A 319 -0.88 12.42 -4.74
C MET A 319 -1.68 11.38 -3.95
N LEU A 320 -2.80 11.83 -3.35
CA LEU A 320 -3.61 11.02 -2.46
C LEU A 320 -4.65 10.22 -3.25
N GLU A 321 -4.96 9.03 -2.77
CA GLU A 321 -6.09 8.23 -3.21
C GLU A 321 -6.94 7.82 -2.01
N LEU A 322 -8.25 7.89 -2.13
CA LEU A 322 -9.17 7.35 -1.14
C LEU A 322 -9.67 5.97 -1.59
N THR A 323 -9.74 5.02 -0.65
CA THR A 323 -10.29 3.69 -0.87
C THR A 323 -11.27 3.33 0.23
N ASP A 324 -12.15 2.38 -0.01
CA ASP A 324 -13.08 1.87 0.99
C ASP A 324 -12.39 0.94 1.99
N LEU A 325 -12.80 1.03 3.26
CA LEU A 325 -12.51 0.00 4.24
C LEU A 325 -13.66 -1.02 4.28
N PRO A 326 -13.40 -2.32 4.46
CA PRO A 326 -14.45 -3.30 4.71
C PRO A 326 -15.28 -2.95 5.95
N GLU A 327 -16.61 -2.91 5.82
CA GLU A 327 -17.52 -2.34 6.81
C GLU A 327 -17.63 -3.14 8.11
N THR A 328 -17.42 -4.47 8.05
CA THR A 328 -17.58 -5.34 9.21
C THR A 328 -16.24 -5.94 9.69
N PRO A 329 -16.12 -6.24 10.99
CA PRO A 329 -14.94 -6.90 11.53
C PRO A 329 -14.56 -8.20 10.82
N GLU A 330 -15.56 -9.01 10.43
CA GLU A 330 -15.30 -10.26 9.71
C GLU A 330 -14.74 -10.00 8.30
N LYS A 331 -15.26 -9.00 7.58
CA LYS A 331 -14.70 -8.58 6.28
C LYS A 331 -13.25 -8.07 6.42
N ILE A 332 -12.93 -7.35 7.50
CA ILE A 332 -11.54 -6.92 7.83
C ILE A 332 -10.65 -8.15 8.08
N VAL A 333 -11.12 -9.15 8.84
CA VAL A 333 -10.38 -10.40 9.07
C VAL A 333 -10.13 -11.13 7.75
N ARG A 334 -11.12 -11.22 6.85
CA ARG A 334 -10.96 -11.86 5.53
C ARG A 334 -9.94 -11.11 4.65
N GLN A 335 -9.98 -9.78 4.64
CA GLN A 335 -9.01 -8.95 3.92
C GLN A 335 -7.57 -9.20 4.43
N ASN A 336 -7.38 -9.18 5.75
CA ASN A 336 -6.08 -9.45 6.36
C ASN A 336 -5.62 -10.90 6.16
N ALA A 337 -6.54 -11.87 6.15
CA ALA A 337 -6.22 -13.26 5.83
C ALA A 337 -5.72 -13.40 4.38
N ARG A 338 -6.38 -12.72 3.41
CA ARG A 338 -5.91 -12.67 2.02
C ARG A 338 -4.51 -12.07 1.92
N TRP A 339 -4.27 -10.94 2.58
CA TRP A 339 -2.96 -10.31 2.58
C TRP A 339 -1.88 -11.20 3.22
N TYR A 340 -2.19 -11.86 4.34
CA TYR A 340 -1.25 -12.77 4.99
C TYR A 340 -0.96 -14.01 4.14
N LYS A 341 -1.94 -14.53 3.40
CA LYS A 341 -1.69 -15.60 2.41
C LYS A 341 -0.71 -15.14 1.34
N GLY A 342 -0.85 -13.91 0.83
CA GLY A 342 0.12 -13.33 -0.10
C GLY A 342 1.53 -13.21 0.52
N VAL A 343 1.63 -12.83 1.79
CA VAL A 343 2.91 -12.83 2.52
C VAL A 343 3.56 -14.22 2.53
N LEU A 344 2.79 -15.29 2.71
CA LEU A 344 3.32 -16.66 2.66
C LEU A 344 3.74 -17.06 1.23
N ASP A 345 2.98 -16.68 0.22
CA ASP A 345 3.31 -16.94 -1.18
C ASP A 345 4.62 -16.24 -1.59
N ASP A 346 4.82 -15.02 -1.14
CA ASP A 346 6.03 -14.22 -1.39
C ASP A 346 7.31 -14.90 -0.87
N VAL A 347 7.25 -15.75 0.16
CA VAL A 347 8.43 -16.52 0.65
C VAL A 347 8.97 -17.39 -0.47
N SER A 348 8.11 -18.13 -1.15
CA SER A 348 8.49 -19.02 -2.24
C SER A 348 9.05 -18.23 -3.44
N TYR A 349 8.48 -17.06 -3.72
CA TYR A 349 8.97 -16.15 -4.76
C TYR A 349 10.37 -15.62 -4.41
N LEU A 350 10.55 -15.04 -3.21
CA LEU A 350 11.82 -14.48 -2.75
C LEU A 350 12.94 -15.54 -2.65
N TRP A 351 12.59 -16.74 -2.22
CA TRP A 351 13.52 -17.87 -2.20
C TRP A 351 14.01 -18.24 -3.60
N ARG A 352 13.11 -18.34 -4.59
CA ARG A 352 13.48 -18.62 -5.99
C ARG A 352 14.31 -17.48 -6.59
N THR A 353 13.95 -16.23 -6.30
CA THR A 353 14.70 -15.04 -6.76
C THR A 353 16.11 -15.05 -6.20
N TRP A 354 16.27 -15.31 -4.90
CA TRP A 354 17.61 -15.43 -4.30
C TRP A 354 18.41 -16.60 -4.88
N ARG A 355 17.82 -17.76 -5.09
CA ARG A 355 18.52 -18.91 -5.70
C ARG A 355 18.98 -18.63 -7.13
N ARG A 356 18.22 -17.86 -7.90
CA ARG A 356 18.59 -17.47 -9.27
C ARG A 356 19.67 -16.39 -9.31
N ALA A 357 19.59 -15.44 -8.39
CA ALA A 357 20.51 -14.30 -8.29
C ALA A 357 20.87 -14.10 -6.80
N PRO A 358 21.94 -14.78 -6.29
CA PRO A 358 22.32 -14.77 -4.86
C PRO A 358 23.02 -13.48 -4.46
N THR A 359 22.32 -12.35 -4.60
CA THR A 359 22.82 -11.04 -4.17
C THR A 359 22.54 -10.79 -2.69
N ALA A 360 23.34 -9.92 -2.06
CA ALA A 360 23.14 -9.48 -0.69
C ALA A 360 21.74 -8.86 -0.49
N TYR A 361 21.26 -8.13 -1.49
CA TYR A 361 19.93 -7.54 -1.49
C TYR A 361 18.82 -8.59 -1.45
N ASN A 362 18.86 -9.59 -2.33
CA ASN A 362 17.84 -10.64 -2.40
C ASN A 362 17.80 -11.47 -1.13
N LEU A 363 18.96 -11.80 -0.55
CA LEU A 363 19.04 -12.47 0.75
C LEU A 363 18.42 -11.63 1.86
N ALA A 364 18.81 -10.36 1.92
CA ALA A 364 18.28 -9.44 2.93
C ALA A 364 16.76 -9.23 2.80
N GLN A 365 16.23 -9.20 1.58
CA GLN A 365 14.78 -9.15 1.36
C GLN A 365 14.08 -10.38 1.93
N LEU A 366 14.57 -11.59 1.62
CA LEU A 366 14.01 -12.84 2.12
C LEU A 366 14.03 -12.88 3.66
N CYS A 367 15.17 -12.61 4.30
CA CYS A 367 15.30 -12.64 5.75
C CYS A 367 14.36 -11.62 6.44
N ARG A 368 14.29 -10.40 5.91
CA ARG A 368 13.39 -9.36 6.45
C ARG A 368 11.93 -9.68 6.23
N HIS A 369 11.58 -10.26 5.09
CA HIS A 369 10.22 -10.67 4.81
C HIS A 369 9.74 -11.74 5.79
N VAL A 370 10.56 -12.79 5.98
CA VAL A 370 10.26 -13.84 6.95
C VAL A 370 10.15 -13.28 8.36
N GLY A 371 11.12 -12.51 8.83
CA GLY A 371 11.12 -11.96 10.18
C GLY A 371 9.96 -11.00 10.44
N ASN A 372 9.79 -9.99 9.58
CA ASN A 372 8.87 -8.89 9.86
C ASN A 372 7.43 -9.14 9.41
N LYS A 373 7.21 -10.00 8.40
CA LYS A 373 5.86 -10.23 7.90
C LYS A 373 5.35 -11.64 8.27
N VAL A 374 6.14 -12.69 8.02
CA VAL A 374 5.67 -14.06 8.31
C VAL A 374 5.60 -14.32 9.80
N VAL A 375 6.63 -13.94 10.56
CA VAL A 375 6.72 -14.20 12.00
C VAL A 375 6.05 -13.12 12.82
N GLU A 376 6.41 -11.84 12.62
CA GLU A 376 5.92 -10.74 13.49
C GLU A 376 4.41 -10.51 13.37
N TRP A 377 3.81 -10.61 12.17
CA TRP A 377 2.38 -10.33 11.98
C TRP A 377 1.45 -11.19 12.85
N PRO A 378 1.53 -12.55 12.86
CA PRO A 378 0.62 -13.36 13.68
C PRO A 378 0.84 -13.22 15.19
N ILE A 379 1.99 -12.73 15.63
CA ILE A 379 2.30 -12.64 17.06
C ILE A 379 2.22 -11.22 17.63
N ALA A 380 2.26 -10.19 16.79
CA ALA A 380 2.41 -8.80 17.23
C ALA A 380 1.35 -8.37 18.25
N ALA A 381 0.07 -8.69 18.03
CA ALA A 381 -1.01 -8.30 18.94
C ALA A 381 -0.97 -8.98 20.31
N GLY A 382 -0.30 -10.13 20.43
CA GLY A 382 -0.16 -10.88 21.68
C GLY A 382 1.17 -10.63 22.39
N VAL A 383 2.28 -10.64 21.64
CA VAL A 383 3.62 -10.56 22.23
C VAL A 383 3.87 -9.22 22.91
N TYR A 384 3.51 -8.10 22.29
CA TYR A 384 3.79 -6.79 22.88
C TYR A 384 3.09 -6.56 24.23
N PRO A 385 1.79 -6.85 24.40
CA PRO A 385 1.15 -6.80 25.72
C PRO A 385 1.80 -7.75 26.74
N VAL A 386 2.06 -9.02 26.36
CA VAL A 386 2.66 -10.02 27.26
C VAL A 386 4.03 -9.56 27.75
N VAL A 387 4.88 -9.06 26.86
CA VAL A 387 6.22 -8.57 27.23
C VAL A 387 6.14 -7.29 28.05
N GLY A 388 5.13 -6.43 27.81
CA GLY A 388 4.85 -5.28 28.67
C GLY A 388 4.50 -5.71 30.10
N PHE A 389 3.57 -6.64 30.25
CA PHE A 389 3.22 -7.22 31.56
C PHE A 389 4.37 -7.93 32.23
N LEU A 390 5.20 -8.65 31.47
CA LEU A 390 6.42 -9.27 32.00
C LEU A 390 7.37 -8.21 32.58
N GLY A 391 7.55 -7.07 31.91
CA GLY A 391 8.36 -5.95 32.43
C GLY A 391 7.83 -5.43 33.75
N TRP A 392 6.53 -5.20 33.88
CA TRP A 392 5.92 -4.76 35.12
C TRP A 392 5.97 -5.83 36.21
N HIS A 393 5.82 -7.11 35.87
CA HIS A 393 6.01 -8.21 36.82
C HIS A 393 7.44 -8.25 37.36
N LEU A 394 8.44 -8.10 36.48
CA LEU A 394 9.84 -8.01 36.89
C LEU A 394 10.10 -6.80 37.81
N ALA A 395 9.45 -5.65 37.53
CA ALA A 395 9.53 -4.51 38.43
C ALA A 395 9.01 -4.85 39.84
N TYR A 396 7.89 -5.57 39.94
CA TYR A 396 7.37 -6.04 41.23
C TYR A 396 8.32 -7.01 41.97
N VAL A 397 8.89 -7.96 41.23
CA VAL A 397 9.85 -8.95 41.77
C VAL A 397 11.13 -8.28 42.26
N TYR A 398 11.63 -7.28 41.53
CA TYR A 398 12.89 -6.57 41.85
C TYR A 398 12.68 -5.24 42.57
N ARG A 399 11.57 -5.05 43.26
CA ARG A 399 11.25 -3.80 43.96
C ARG A 399 12.31 -3.38 44.97
N ASP A 400 13.07 -4.32 45.55
CA ASP A 400 14.14 -4.07 46.52
C ASP A 400 15.49 -3.70 45.85
N HIS A 401 15.57 -3.80 44.51
CA HIS A 401 16.74 -3.43 43.71
C HIS A 401 16.43 -2.19 42.88
N VAL A 402 16.72 -1.01 43.36
CA VAL A 402 16.30 0.29 42.80
C VAL A 402 16.49 0.38 41.30
N TRP A 403 17.65 0.04 40.77
CA TRP A 403 17.92 0.15 39.33
C TRP A 403 17.10 -0.85 38.48
N LEU A 404 17.02 -2.11 38.92
CA LEU A 404 16.24 -3.12 38.20
C LEU A 404 14.74 -2.78 38.24
N PHE A 405 14.25 -2.30 39.40
CA PHE A 405 12.89 -1.79 39.54
C PHE A 405 12.61 -0.64 38.54
N VAL A 406 13.46 0.39 38.56
CA VAL A 406 13.30 1.58 37.69
C VAL A 406 13.30 1.17 36.20
N PHE A 407 14.27 0.35 35.79
CA PHE A 407 14.32 -0.10 34.39
C PHE A 407 13.11 -0.94 34.00
N SER A 408 12.72 -1.90 34.81
CA SER A 408 11.58 -2.80 34.51
C SER A 408 10.24 -2.06 34.50
N LEU A 409 10.11 -0.97 35.29
CA LEU A 409 8.91 -0.12 35.26
C LEU A 409 8.93 0.89 34.12
N ALA A 410 10.06 1.55 33.89
CA ALA A 410 10.15 2.65 32.93
C ALA A 410 9.92 2.22 31.50
N PHE A 411 10.58 1.15 31.02
CA PHE A 411 10.51 0.76 29.61
C PHE A 411 9.12 0.34 29.15
N PRO A 412 8.37 -0.54 29.85
CA PRO A 412 7.00 -0.86 29.47
C PRO A 412 6.08 0.35 29.54
N SER A 413 6.27 1.23 30.55
CA SER A 413 5.45 2.42 30.72
C SER A 413 5.70 3.45 29.60
N VAL A 414 6.95 3.66 29.19
CA VAL A 414 7.30 4.49 28.03
C VAL A 414 6.75 3.89 26.75
N ALA A 415 6.89 2.58 26.52
CA ALA A 415 6.35 1.92 25.33
C ALA A 415 4.82 2.03 25.27
N LEU A 416 4.11 1.88 26.40
CA LEU A 416 2.66 2.09 26.49
C LEU A 416 2.30 3.55 26.22
N GLY A 417 2.98 4.50 26.88
CA GLY A 417 2.78 5.94 26.70
C GLY A 417 2.95 6.36 25.22
N LEU A 418 4.00 5.90 24.56
CA LEU A 418 4.22 6.12 23.15
C LEU A 418 3.13 5.46 22.27
N THR A 419 2.65 4.27 22.64
CA THR A 419 1.56 3.60 21.92
C THR A 419 0.28 4.43 21.98
N VAL A 420 -0.05 4.97 23.16
CA VAL A 420 -1.20 5.86 23.36
C VAL A 420 -1.02 7.15 22.57
N TRP A 421 0.12 7.78 22.71
CA TRP A 421 0.39 9.10 22.13
C TRP A 421 0.57 9.00 20.60
N VAL A 422 1.53 8.22 20.11
CA VAL A 422 1.82 8.11 18.67
C VAL A 422 0.76 7.27 17.95
N GLY A 423 0.45 6.08 18.46
CA GLY A 423 -0.47 5.14 17.82
C GLY A 423 -1.94 5.58 17.81
N GLY A 424 -2.32 6.47 18.71
CA GLY A 424 -3.68 6.95 18.87
C GLY A 424 -3.86 8.43 18.56
N ILE A 425 -3.33 9.31 19.44
CA ILE A 425 -3.60 10.75 19.38
C ILE A 425 -2.94 11.36 18.13
N VAL A 426 -1.62 11.23 18.04
CA VAL A 426 -0.85 11.84 16.93
C VAL A 426 -1.27 11.30 15.58
N THR A 427 -1.51 9.98 15.48
CA THR A 427 -1.99 9.37 14.22
C THR A 427 -3.29 10.01 13.74
N GLN A 428 -4.26 10.25 14.62
CA GLN A 428 -5.51 10.88 14.24
C GLN A 428 -5.32 12.33 13.81
N GLU A 429 -4.53 13.10 14.55
CA GLU A 429 -4.23 14.50 14.21
C GLU A 429 -3.53 14.62 12.87
N LEU A 430 -2.54 13.79 12.60
CA LEU A 430 -1.79 13.82 11.35
C LEU A 430 -2.64 13.39 10.14
N ILE A 431 -3.61 12.48 10.31
CA ILE A 431 -4.57 12.17 9.26
C ILE A 431 -5.55 13.32 9.03
N GLU A 432 -6.00 13.99 10.11
CA GLU A 432 -6.81 15.20 10.01
C GLU A 432 -6.09 16.34 9.26
N GLU A 433 -4.75 16.44 9.39
CA GLU A 433 -3.94 17.41 8.64
C GLU A 433 -3.92 17.16 7.12
N LEU A 434 -4.20 15.95 6.68
CA LEU A 434 -4.33 15.63 5.25
C LEU A 434 -5.72 15.94 4.68
N ALA A 435 -6.70 16.23 5.53
CA ALA A 435 -8.08 16.49 5.09
C ALA A 435 -8.22 17.55 3.98
N PRO A 436 -7.47 18.67 3.97
CA PRO A 436 -7.55 19.68 2.91
C PRO A 436 -7.05 19.19 1.53
N TYR A 437 -6.28 18.10 1.50
CA TYR A 437 -5.64 17.56 0.29
C TYR A 437 -6.33 16.32 -0.25
N LEU A 438 -7.44 15.89 0.38
CA LEU A 438 -8.17 14.71 -0.05
C LEU A 438 -8.89 14.96 -1.38
N PRO A 439 -8.95 13.98 -2.29
CA PRO A 439 -9.68 14.07 -3.56
C PRO A 439 -11.16 14.44 -3.40
N ARG A 440 -11.73 14.08 -2.25
CA ARG A 440 -13.08 14.42 -1.84
C ARG A 440 -13.11 14.81 -0.37
N PRO A 441 -13.92 15.82 0.03
CA PRO A 441 -14.11 16.14 1.44
C PRO A 441 -14.57 14.92 2.25
N VAL A 442 -13.88 14.63 3.35
CA VAL A 442 -14.24 13.59 4.31
C VAL A 442 -14.41 14.24 5.67
N ASP A 443 -15.58 14.07 6.27
CA ASP A 443 -15.84 14.58 7.64
C ASP A 443 -15.08 13.71 8.65
N LEU A 444 -13.86 14.11 8.96
CA LEU A 444 -13.00 13.45 9.96
C LEU A 444 -13.29 13.93 11.38
N ARG A 445 -14.32 14.72 11.63
CA ARG A 445 -14.77 15.37 12.88
C ARG A 445 -13.68 15.43 13.94
N ARG A 446 -13.20 16.63 14.24
CA ARG A 446 -12.26 16.88 15.33
C ARG A 446 -12.83 16.34 16.64
N LYS A 447 -12.20 15.27 17.16
CA LYS A 447 -12.59 14.66 18.42
C LYS A 447 -11.89 15.38 19.58
N THR A 448 -12.55 15.40 20.72
CA THR A 448 -11.92 15.88 21.96
C THR A 448 -10.73 14.97 22.33
N PHE A 449 -9.80 15.49 23.12
CA PHE A 449 -8.66 14.71 23.65
C PHE A 449 -9.13 13.40 24.31
N LYS A 450 -10.22 13.44 25.07
CA LYS A 450 -10.82 12.26 25.70
C LYS A 450 -11.24 11.20 24.68
N GLU A 451 -11.87 11.60 23.59
CA GLU A 451 -12.30 10.66 22.53
C GLU A 451 -11.09 10.07 21.77
N LYS A 452 -10.06 10.88 21.51
CA LYS A 452 -8.80 10.44 20.92
C LYS A 452 -8.07 9.44 21.83
N PHE A 453 -8.00 9.73 23.12
CA PHE A 453 -7.39 8.87 24.13
C PHE A 453 -8.09 7.51 24.22
N TRP A 454 -9.40 7.48 24.40
CA TRP A 454 -10.16 6.23 24.43
C TRP A 454 -10.18 5.53 23.07
N GLY A 455 -10.14 6.28 21.98
CA GLY A 455 -9.97 5.74 20.62
C GLY A 455 -8.67 4.93 20.48
N THR A 456 -7.61 5.33 21.18
CA THR A 456 -6.32 4.62 21.18
C THR A 456 -6.41 3.22 21.75
N PHE A 457 -7.09 3.05 22.87
CA PHE A 457 -7.30 1.68 23.41
C PHE A 457 -8.14 0.83 22.48
N ARG A 458 -9.05 1.43 21.72
CA ARG A 458 -9.85 0.75 20.69
C ARG A 458 -9.06 0.45 19.41
N CYS A 459 -7.97 1.14 19.14
CA CYS A 459 -7.14 0.87 17.96
C CYS A 459 -6.51 -0.53 18.00
N GLN A 460 -6.29 -1.07 19.21
CA GLN A 460 -5.85 -2.46 19.38
C GLN A 460 -6.83 -3.45 18.74
N THR A 461 -8.11 -3.09 18.61
CA THR A 461 -9.11 -3.92 17.92
C THR A 461 -8.70 -4.20 16.47
N TYR A 462 -8.17 -3.20 15.75
CA TYR A 462 -7.70 -3.41 14.37
C TYR A 462 -6.55 -4.42 14.32
N TRP A 463 -5.57 -4.30 15.22
CA TRP A 463 -4.43 -5.21 15.27
C TRP A 463 -4.83 -6.64 15.65
N LEU A 464 -5.80 -6.79 16.56
CA LEU A 464 -6.39 -8.09 16.89
C LEU A 464 -7.09 -8.72 15.68
N LEU A 465 -7.85 -7.93 14.92
CA LEU A 465 -8.50 -8.41 13.68
C LEU A 465 -7.48 -8.81 12.62
N ALA A 466 -6.41 -8.01 12.43
CA ALA A 466 -5.34 -8.32 11.49
C ALA A 466 -4.60 -9.61 11.88
N THR A 467 -4.27 -9.78 13.16
CA THR A 467 -3.64 -11.00 13.70
C THR A 467 -4.58 -12.21 13.55
N ARG A 468 -5.88 -12.05 13.83
CA ARG A 468 -6.88 -13.12 13.62
C ARG A 468 -6.94 -13.56 12.16
N GLY A 469 -6.78 -12.63 11.21
CA GLY A 469 -6.66 -12.95 9.79
C GLY A 469 -5.48 -13.87 9.50
N ALA A 470 -4.29 -13.57 10.05
CA ALA A 470 -3.11 -14.41 9.91
C ALA A 470 -3.30 -15.81 10.53
N TRP A 471 -3.85 -15.89 11.74
CA TRP A 471 -4.12 -17.16 12.41
C TRP A 471 -5.15 -18.02 11.66
N ARG A 472 -6.15 -17.40 11.02
CA ARG A 472 -7.12 -18.11 10.17
C ARG A 472 -6.42 -18.85 9.02
N VAL A 473 -5.43 -18.22 8.39
CA VAL A 473 -4.65 -18.85 7.32
C VAL A 473 -3.78 -19.98 7.86
N LEU A 474 -3.03 -19.73 8.94
CA LEU A 474 -2.15 -20.73 9.55
C LEU A 474 -2.92 -21.96 10.01
N TRP A 475 -4.09 -21.76 10.62
CA TRP A 475 -4.96 -22.85 11.06
C TRP A 475 -5.49 -23.68 9.88
N ALA A 476 -5.95 -23.02 8.81
CA ALA A 476 -6.42 -23.71 7.61
C ALA A 476 -5.29 -24.52 6.94
N LEU A 477 -4.08 -23.97 6.87
CA LEU A 477 -2.92 -24.68 6.34
C LEU A 477 -2.53 -25.88 7.19
N ALA A 478 -2.61 -25.77 8.52
CA ALA A 478 -2.30 -26.86 9.44
C ALA A 478 -3.35 -27.98 9.39
N ARG A 479 -4.64 -27.63 9.22
CA ARG A 479 -5.74 -28.60 9.20
C ARG A 479 -5.96 -29.22 7.83
N ASP A 480 -6.01 -28.40 6.79
CA ASP A 480 -6.49 -28.77 5.45
C ASP A 480 -5.36 -28.79 4.39
N GLY A 481 -4.12 -28.42 4.78
CA GLY A 481 -2.98 -28.29 3.87
C GLY A 481 -3.08 -27.14 2.85
N ARG A 482 -4.21 -26.42 2.82
CA ARG A 482 -4.48 -25.35 1.86
C ARG A 482 -5.33 -24.25 2.48
N TYR A 483 -5.22 -23.06 1.91
CA TYR A 483 -6.11 -21.92 2.19
C TYR A 483 -6.41 -21.21 0.87
N GLU A 484 -7.68 -21.13 0.50
CA GLU A 484 -8.16 -20.38 -0.64
C GLU A 484 -8.78 -19.06 -0.15
N PRO A 485 -8.18 -17.92 -0.51
CA PRO A 485 -8.70 -16.63 -0.09
C PRO A 485 -9.98 -16.29 -0.84
N ALA A 486 -11.07 -16.12 -0.14
CA ALA A 486 -12.30 -15.57 -0.71
C ALA A 486 -12.14 -14.07 -0.97
N LYS A 487 -12.78 -13.55 -2.03
CA LYS A 487 -12.92 -12.11 -2.25
C LYS A 487 -13.63 -11.48 -1.03
N THR A 488 -13.21 -10.32 -0.61
CA THR A 488 -13.93 -9.54 0.38
C THR A 488 -15.15 -8.94 -0.30
N ASP A 489 -16.32 -9.48 0.01
CA ASP A 489 -17.60 -8.98 -0.49
C ASP A 489 -17.85 -7.57 0.06
N ARG A 490 -18.06 -6.59 -0.83
CA ARG A 490 -18.34 -5.18 -0.52
C ARG A 490 -19.83 -4.85 -0.56
N ILE A 491 -20.63 -5.77 -1.05
CA ILE A 491 -22.06 -5.58 -1.11
C ILE A 491 -22.63 -5.78 0.30
N SER A 492 -23.19 -4.72 0.89
CA SER A 492 -23.95 -4.79 2.12
C SER A 492 -25.25 -5.56 1.83
N ARG A 493 -25.51 -6.63 2.58
CA ARG A 493 -26.80 -7.31 2.57
C ARG A 493 -27.85 -6.45 3.20
#